data_44d0f7c0c57217798a2a0843850677dc
#
_entry.id   44d0f7c0c57217798a2a0843850677dc
#
_cell.length_a   1.000
_cell.length_b   1.000
_cell.length_c   1.000
_cell.angle_alpha   90.00
_cell.angle_beta   90.00
_cell.angle_gamma   90.00
#
_symmetry.space_group_name_H-M   'P 1'
#
loop_
_entity.id
_entity.type
_entity.pdbx_description
1 polymer ?
#
loop_
_entity_poly.entity_id
_entity_poly.type
_entity_poly.pdbx_seq_one_letter_code
_entity_poly.pdbx_strand_id
1 'polypeptide(L)'
;MKHLSDCIEVKSYGDVFPKKGTNERAPYEHQKEAMRCLDKINQEPSYSTLVVLPTGGGKTYTVSMWLLKNATDKKKKILWIGHRQMLLDQAAESFQKFAYTEVTPHISSFCFRIISGASSHDHTSNIRPEDNLLIVSKDSIGRNIDRLTHG
;
A
#
# COMPACT_ATOMS: atom_id res chain seq x y z
N MET A 1 27.06 -21.22 6.94
CA MET A 1 27.20 -20.34 5.78
C MET A 1 25.82 -19.92 5.33
N LYS A 2 25.45 -18.68 5.51
CA LYS A 2 24.20 -18.17 4.92
C LYS A 2 24.46 -17.97 3.43
N HIS A 3 23.70 -18.66 2.62
CA HIS A 3 23.72 -18.46 1.17
C HIS A 3 23.22 -17.05 0.84
N LEU A 4 23.88 -16.38 -0.09
CA LEU A 4 23.47 -15.10 -0.68
C LEU A 4 22.07 -15.14 -1.34
N SER A 5 21.40 -16.28 -1.35
CA SER A 5 20.06 -16.51 -1.85
C SER A 5 18.93 -16.01 -0.92
N ASP A 6 19.25 -15.55 0.28
CA ASP A 6 18.27 -15.01 1.25
C ASP A 6 18.06 -13.50 1.11
N CYS A 7 18.66 -12.84 0.13
CA CYS A 7 18.22 -11.54 -0.31
C CYS A 7 16.84 -11.73 -0.97
N ILE A 8 15.78 -11.48 -0.23
CA ILE A 8 14.44 -11.38 -0.78
C ILE A 8 14.50 -10.29 -1.85
N GLU A 9 14.54 -10.72 -3.09
CA GLU A 9 14.42 -9.81 -4.23
C GLU A 9 13.03 -9.19 -4.13
N VAL A 10 12.97 -7.93 -3.74
CA VAL A 10 11.69 -7.19 -3.65
C VAL A 10 11.16 -7.07 -5.07
N LYS A 11 10.21 -7.92 -5.41
CA LYS A 11 9.56 -7.87 -6.72
C LYS A 11 8.81 -6.56 -6.86
N SER A 12 8.91 -5.94 -8.02
CA SER A 12 8.21 -4.70 -8.35
C SER A 12 6.70 -4.89 -8.61
N TYR A 13 6.23 -6.12 -8.60
CA TYR A 13 4.82 -6.48 -8.75
C TYR A 13 4.56 -7.87 -8.17
N GLY A 14 3.33 -8.17 -7.88
CA GLY A 14 2.95 -9.51 -7.45
C GLY A 14 1.58 -9.59 -6.81
N ASP A 15 1.21 -10.82 -6.47
CA ASP A 15 0.00 -11.13 -5.71
C ASP A 15 0.35 -11.26 -4.23
N VAL A 16 -0.48 -10.69 -3.39
CA VAL A 16 -0.40 -10.81 -1.93
C VAL A 16 -1.56 -11.65 -1.45
N PHE A 17 -1.25 -12.73 -0.75
CA PHE A 17 -2.25 -13.60 -0.11
C PHE A 17 -2.26 -13.28 1.38
N PRO A 18 -3.38 -12.76 1.92
CA PRO A 18 -3.46 -12.46 3.34
C PRO A 18 -3.17 -13.69 4.19
N LYS A 19 -2.34 -13.52 5.22
CA LYS A 19 -1.99 -14.58 6.16
C LYS A 19 -3.19 -14.89 7.05
N LYS A 20 -3.39 -16.14 7.39
CA LYS A 20 -4.46 -16.56 8.31
C LYS A 20 -4.23 -15.96 9.71
N GLY A 21 -5.31 -15.46 10.29
CA GLY A 21 -5.32 -15.01 11.67
C GLY A 21 -5.18 -13.51 11.83
N THR A 22 -4.56 -13.12 12.94
CA THR A 22 -4.41 -11.74 13.37
C THR A 22 -2.96 -11.30 13.30
N ASN A 23 -2.75 -10.01 13.08
CA ASN A 23 -1.42 -9.43 13.16
C ASN A 23 -0.94 -9.44 14.63
N GLU A 24 0.26 -9.94 14.86
CA GLU A 24 0.89 -9.93 16.19
C GLU A 24 1.11 -8.51 16.73
N ARG A 25 1.29 -7.54 15.83
CA ARG A 25 1.46 -6.15 16.20
C ARG A 25 0.11 -5.45 16.34
N ALA A 26 -0.23 -5.06 17.56
CA ALA A 26 -1.36 -4.18 17.81
C ALA A 26 -0.97 -2.71 17.55
N PRO A 27 -1.88 -1.89 17.00
CA PRO A 27 -1.62 -0.46 16.83
C PRO A 27 -1.54 0.26 18.18
N TYR A 28 -0.66 1.24 18.29
CA TYR A 28 -0.59 2.14 19.43
C TYR A 28 -1.82 3.05 19.50
N GLU A 29 -2.08 3.65 20.66
CA GLU A 29 -3.29 4.44 20.88
C GLU A 29 -3.40 5.63 19.91
N HIS A 30 -2.31 6.35 19.65
CA HIS A 30 -2.30 7.45 18.68
C HIS A 30 -2.58 6.99 17.24
N GLN A 31 -2.21 5.75 16.89
CA GLN A 31 -2.51 5.14 15.59
C GLN A 31 -3.98 4.77 15.48
N LYS A 32 -4.55 4.20 16.55
CA LYS A 32 -5.98 3.90 16.62
C LYS A 32 -6.83 5.16 16.50
N GLU A 33 -6.43 6.24 17.14
CA GLU A 33 -7.13 7.52 17.05
C GLU A 33 -7.11 8.08 15.63
N ALA A 34 -5.97 8.04 14.96
CA ALA A 34 -5.87 8.43 13.55
C ALA A 34 -6.81 7.60 12.66
N MET A 35 -6.86 6.28 12.88
CA MET A 35 -7.76 5.39 12.14
C MET A 35 -9.23 5.71 12.41
N ARG A 36 -9.62 6.02 13.66
CA ARG A 36 -10.99 6.44 13.98
C ARG A 36 -11.38 7.74 13.28
N CYS A 37 -10.47 8.70 13.22
CA CYS A 37 -10.69 9.95 12.47
C CYS A 37 -10.88 9.69 10.98
N LEU A 38 -10.09 8.80 10.39
CA LEU A 38 -10.25 8.38 9.00
C LEU A 38 -11.60 7.67 8.76
N ASP A 39 -12.04 6.83 9.69
CA ASP A 39 -13.34 6.15 9.61
C ASP A 39 -14.50 7.15 9.56
N LYS A 40 -14.45 8.21 10.37
CA LYS A 40 -15.46 9.27 10.36
C LYS A 40 -15.51 10.01 9.02
N ILE A 41 -14.36 10.40 8.50
CA ILE A 41 -14.26 11.12 7.22
C ILE A 41 -14.67 10.22 6.06
N ASN A 42 -14.38 8.92 6.14
CA ASN A 42 -14.70 7.95 5.09
C ASN A 42 -16.20 7.71 4.88
N GLN A 43 -17.05 8.26 5.73
CA GLN A 43 -18.50 8.25 5.53
C GLN A 43 -18.95 9.21 4.42
N GLU A 44 -18.15 10.22 4.12
CA GLU A 44 -18.39 11.14 3.04
C GLU A 44 -18.09 10.48 1.67
N PRO A 45 -18.90 10.75 0.63
CA PRO A 45 -18.70 10.14 -0.70
C PRO A 45 -17.42 10.57 -1.38
N SER A 46 -16.91 11.76 -1.05
CA SER A 46 -15.64 12.30 -1.55
C SER A 46 -15.05 13.23 -0.51
N TYR A 47 -13.77 13.08 -0.22
CA TYR A 47 -13.09 13.89 0.78
C TYR A 47 -11.59 13.99 0.51
N SER A 48 -10.97 14.98 1.14
CA SER A 48 -9.52 15.11 1.23
C SER A 48 -9.14 15.39 2.68
N THR A 49 -8.08 14.80 3.16
CA THR A 49 -7.64 14.96 4.55
C THR A 49 -6.12 14.90 4.68
N LEU A 50 -5.63 15.37 5.81
CA LEU A 50 -4.23 15.30 6.20
C LEU A 50 -4.10 14.48 7.48
N VAL A 51 -3.29 13.43 7.44
CA VAL A 51 -2.96 12.63 8.62
C VAL A 51 -1.60 13.06 9.15
N VAL A 52 -1.59 13.55 10.39
CA VAL A 52 -0.37 13.99 11.06
C VAL A 52 -0.11 13.07 12.25
N LEU A 53 1.06 12.45 12.27
CA LEU A 53 1.53 11.61 13.37
C LEU A 53 2.93 12.08 13.79
N PRO A 54 3.33 11.87 15.05
CA PRO A 54 4.66 12.20 15.52
C PRO A 54 5.75 11.50 14.68
N THR A 55 6.94 12.08 14.65
CA THR A 55 8.11 11.43 14.05
C THR A 55 8.33 10.06 14.70
N GLY A 56 8.48 9.01 13.90
CA GLY A 56 8.54 7.64 14.41
C GLY A 56 7.19 7.06 14.83
N GLY A 57 6.08 7.77 14.58
CA GLY A 57 4.72 7.33 14.96
C GLY A 57 4.11 6.25 14.09
N GLY A 58 4.85 5.72 13.12
CA GLY A 58 4.37 4.64 12.27
C GLY A 58 3.32 5.06 11.26
N LYS A 59 3.56 6.16 10.53
CA LYS A 59 2.64 6.71 9.52
C LYS A 59 2.29 5.69 8.45
N THR A 60 3.30 5.05 7.85
CA THR A 60 3.11 4.06 6.81
C THR A 60 2.30 2.86 7.32
N TYR A 61 2.62 2.37 8.52
CA TYR A 61 1.85 1.30 9.16
C TYR A 61 0.38 1.68 9.35
N THR A 62 0.13 2.84 9.92
CA THR A 62 -1.23 3.32 10.23
C THR A 62 -2.08 3.43 8.97
N VAL A 63 -1.54 4.07 7.94
CA VAL A 63 -2.28 4.28 6.67
C VAL A 63 -2.44 2.97 5.90
N SER A 64 -1.41 2.12 5.85
CA SER A 64 -1.48 0.81 5.19
C SER A 64 -2.54 -0.09 5.83
N MET A 65 -2.58 -0.17 7.16
CA MET A 65 -3.58 -0.94 7.90
C MET A 65 -5.00 -0.44 7.62
N TRP A 66 -5.19 0.86 7.65
CA TRP A 66 -6.48 1.46 7.38
C TRP A 66 -6.95 1.20 5.94
N LEU A 67 -6.06 1.33 4.97
CA LEU A 67 -6.34 1.09 3.55
C LEU A 67 -6.61 -0.39 3.25
N LEU A 68 -5.87 -1.30 3.87
CA LEU A 68 -6.14 -2.73 3.74
C LEU A 68 -7.59 -3.06 4.12
N LYS A 69 -8.04 -2.53 5.26
CA LYS A 69 -9.40 -2.75 5.76
C LYS A 69 -10.47 -2.03 4.94
N ASN A 70 -10.23 -0.78 4.57
CA ASN A 70 -11.27 0.11 4.04
C ASN A 70 -11.27 0.26 2.52
N ALA A 71 -10.19 -0.10 1.85
CA ALA A 71 -10.07 -0.04 0.40
C ALA A 71 -9.80 -1.43 -0.20
N THR A 72 -8.71 -2.08 0.18
CA THR A 72 -8.31 -3.38 -0.40
C THR A 72 -9.37 -4.45 -0.16
N ASP A 73 -9.86 -4.59 1.06
CA ASP A 73 -10.90 -5.57 1.41
C ASP A 73 -12.25 -5.29 0.73
N LYS A 74 -12.48 -4.06 0.34
CA LYS A 74 -13.67 -3.63 -0.41
C LYS A 74 -13.48 -3.62 -1.92
N LYS A 75 -12.36 -4.17 -2.40
CA LYS A 75 -11.99 -4.25 -3.82
C LYS A 75 -11.86 -2.88 -4.49
N LYS A 76 -11.55 -1.85 -3.72
CA LYS A 76 -11.24 -0.51 -4.24
C LYS A 76 -9.77 -0.43 -4.63
N LYS A 77 -9.49 0.34 -5.66
CA LYS A 77 -8.13 0.59 -6.11
C LYS A 77 -7.46 1.67 -5.27
N ILE A 78 -6.17 1.50 -5.01
CA ILE A 78 -5.34 2.43 -4.26
C ILE A 78 -4.24 2.96 -5.17
N LEU A 79 -4.04 4.26 -5.17
CA LEU A 79 -2.88 4.91 -5.74
C LEU A 79 -2.05 5.50 -4.59
N TRP A 80 -0.88 4.91 -4.36
CA TRP A 80 0.08 5.38 -3.37
C TRP A 80 1.20 6.16 -4.06
N ILE A 81 1.45 7.37 -3.62
CA ILE A 81 2.43 8.25 -4.25
C ILE A 81 3.55 8.56 -3.26
N GLY A 82 4.78 8.35 -3.68
CA GLY A 82 5.98 8.71 -2.92
C GLY A 82 7.03 9.40 -3.80
N HIS A 83 7.99 10.06 -3.19
CA HIS A 83 9.03 10.76 -3.92
C HIS A 83 10.39 10.05 -3.92
N ARG A 84 10.62 9.12 -3.00
CA ARG A 84 11.87 8.34 -2.91
C ARG A 84 11.59 6.87 -3.17
N GLN A 85 12.45 6.22 -3.94
CA GLN A 85 12.33 4.80 -4.29
C GLN A 85 12.24 3.91 -3.05
N MET A 86 13.07 4.17 -2.04
CA MET A 86 13.04 3.43 -0.76
C MET A 86 11.67 3.51 -0.07
N LEU A 87 10.99 4.66 -0.15
CA LEU A 87 9.65 4.82 0.43
C LEU A 87 8.58 4.02 -0.32
N LEU A 88 8.77 3.83 -1.63
CA LEU A 88 7.87 3.00 -2.44
C LEU A 88 8.01 1.52 -2.05
N ASP A 89 9.23 1.05 -1.87
CA ASP A 89 9.52 -0.31 -1.42
C ASP A 89 8.97 -0.56 -0.01
N GLN A 90 9.15 0.38 0.90
CA GLN A 90 8.60 0.32 2.26
C GLN A 90 7.07 0.26 2.27
N ALA A 91 6.42 0.99 1.38
CA ALA A 91 4.96 0.93 1.25
C ALA A 91 4.52 -0.47 0.80
N ALA A 92 5.14 -1.02 -0.24
CA ALA A 92 4.84 -2.37 -0.73
C ALA A 92 5.08 -3.42 0.36
N GLU A 93 6.18 -3.33 1.09
CA GLU A 93 6.48 -4.22 2.22
C GLU A 93 5.42 -4.13 3.31
N SER A 94 4.95 -2.94 3.65
CA SER A 94 3.91 -2.72 4.66
C SER A 94 2.60 -3.39 4.28
N PHE A 95 2.15 -3.21 3.04
CA PHE A 95 0.93 -3.86 2.56
C PHE A 95 1.05 -5.39 2.58
N GLN A 96 2.20 -5.94 2.22
CA GLN A 96 2.44 -7.38 2.27
C GLN A 96 2.53 -7.90 3.70
N LYS A 97 3.24 -7.20 4.56
CA LYS A 97 3.49 -7.60 5.95
C LYS A 97 2.23 -7.59 6.80
N PHE A 98 1.36 -6.62 6.61
CA PHE A 98 0.18 -6.42 7.45
C PHE A 98 -1.11 -6.97 6.86
N ALA A 99 -1.06 -7.66 5.73
CA ALA A 99 -2.21 -8.33 5.15
C ALA A 99 -2.50 -9.64 5.90
N TYR A 100 -3.53 -9.61 6.73
CA TYR A 100 -4.06 -10.76 7.47
C TYR A 100 -5.55 -10.91 7.20
N THR A 101 -6.06 -12.11 7.32
CA THR A 101 -7.48 -12.41 7.08
C THR A 101 -8.42 -11.68 8.02
N GLU A 102 -7.95 -11.31 9.22
CA GLU A 102 -8.70 -10.43 10.13
C GLU A 102 -8.96 -9.04 9.53
N VAL A 103 -7.97 -8.49 8.83
CA VAL A 103 -8.02 -7.14 8.25
C VAL A 103 -8.71 -7.15 6.89
N THR A 104 -8.52 -8.23 6.12
CA THR A 104 -9.07 -8.39 4.78
C THR A 104 -9.86 -9.70 4.65
N PRO A 105 -10.99 -9.84 5.38
CA PRO A 105 -11.74 -11.10 5.41
C PRO A 105 -12.51 -11.41 4.12
N HIS A 106 -12.74 -10.44 3.25
CA HIS A 106 -13.59 -10.58 2.07
C HIS A 106 -12.83 -10.86 0.78
N ILE A 107 -11.48 -10.85 0.80
CA ILE A 107 -10.64 -11.11 -0.37
C ILE A 107 -9.69 -12.27 -0.12
N SER A 108 -9.37 -13.00 -1.17
CA SER A 108 -8.36 -14.08 -1.12
C SER A 108 -6.96 -13.59 -1.47
N SER A 109 -6.86 -12.54 -2.28
CA SER A 109 -5.59 -11.93 -2.70
C SER A 109 -5.80 -10.52 -3.25
N PHE A 110 -4.72 -9.78 -3.37
CA PHE A 110 -4.68 -8.51 -4.10
C PHE A 110 -3.35 -8.36 -4.84
N CYS A 111 -3.36 -7.60 -5.92
CA CYS A 111 -2.17 -7.36 -6.74
C CYS A 111 -1.61 -5.98 -6.48
N PHE A 112 -0.28 -5.88 -6.41
CA PHE A 112 0.43 -4.60 -6.32
C PHE A 112 1.43 -4.44 -7.46
N ARG A 113 1.77 -3.20 -7.77
CA ARG A 113 2.81 -2.85 -8.73
C ARG A 113 3.50 -1.56 -8.31
N ILE A 114 4.84 -1.55 -8.37
CA ILE A 114 5.67 -0.38 -8.05
C ILE A 114 6.19 0.22 -9.36
N ILE A 115 5.90 1.48 -9.58
CA ILE A 115 6.29 2.20 -10.80
C ILE A 115 7.16 3.39 -10.44
N SER A 116 8.38 3.38 -10.99
CA SER A 116 9.31 4.51 -10.88
C SER A 116 10.26 4.52 -12.07
N GLY A 117 11.15 5.50 -12.13
CA GLY A 117 12.22 5.53 -13.12
C GLY A 117 13.39 4.60 -12.80
N ALA A 118 13.34 3.85 -11.68
CA ALA A 118 14.40 2.92 -11.31
C ALA A 118 14.33 1.62 -12.10
N SER A 119 15.48 1.02 -12.37
CA SER A 119 15.55 -0.28 -13.04
C SER A 119 14.99 -1.44 -12.24
N SER A 120 14.92 -1.29 -10.91
CA SER A 120 14.32 -2.27 -9.98
C SER A 120 12.80 -2.21 -9.92
N HIS A 121 12.18 -1.18 -10.47
CA HIS A 121 10.74 -0.98 -10.49
C HIS A 121 10.16 -1.19 -11.89
N ASP A 122 8.85 -1.32 -11.94
CA ASP A 122 8.14 -1.59 -13.19
C ASP A 122 7.83 -0.30 -13.98
N HIS A 123 7.26 -0.44 -15.15
CA HIS A 123 6.90 0.64 -16.05
C HIS A 123 5.38 0.81 -16.15
N THR A 124 4.94 2.02 -16.44
CA THR A 124 3.52 2.34 -16.64
C THR A 124 2.83 1.51 -17.72
N SER A 125 3.59 1.06 -18.72
CA SER A 125 3.08 0.19 -19.80
C SER A 125 2.62 -1.19 -19.30
N ASN A 126 3.07 -1.61 -18.12
CA ASN A 126 2.75 -2.90 -17.52
C ASN A 126 1.58 -2.84 -16.53
N ILE A 127 0.97 -1.67 -16.33
CA ILE A 127 -0.21 -1.53 -15.48
C ILE A 127 -1.36 -2.34 -16.07
N ARG A 128 -2.03 -3.10 -15.21
CA ARG A 128 -3.16 -3.97 -15.58
C ARG A 128 -4.42 -3.55 -14.84
N PRO A 129 -5.61 -3.82 -15.40
CA PRO A 129 -6.87 -3.57 -14.70
C PRO A 129 -7.01 -4.33 -13.38
N GLU A 130 -6.30 -5.46 -13.24
CA GLU A 130 -6.28 -6.30 -12.06
C GLU A 130 -5.44 -5.72 -10.91
N ASP A 131 -4.55 -4.77 -11.21
CA ASP A 131 -3.71 -4.14 -10.21
C ASP A 131 -4.58 -3.36 -9.21
N ASN A 132 -4.58 -3.79 -7.95
CA ASN A 132 -5.39 -3.19 -6.88
C ASN A 132 -4.65 -2.04 -6.19
N LEU A 133 -3.33 -2.17 -6.08
CA LEU A 133 -2.45 -1.22 -5.41
C LEU A 133 -1.35 -0.79 -6.39
N LEU A 134 -1.40 0.45 -6.82
CA LEU A 134 -0.33 1.08 -7.59
C LEU A 134 0.49 1.98 -6.67
N ILE A 135 1.77 1.70 -6.58
CA ILE A 135 2.74 2.48 -5.81
C ILE A 135 3.64 3.20 -6.82
N VAL A 136 3.54 4.51 -6.87
CA VAL A 136 4.11 5.28 -7.99
C VAL A 136 4.98 6.41 -7.47
N SER A 137 6.12 6.64 -8.12
CA SER A 137 6.94 7.81 -7.83
C SER A 137 6.27 9.09 -8.34
N LYS A 138 6.46 10.18 -7.60
CA LYS A 138 5.96 11.49 -8.00
C LYS A 138 6.39 11.88 -9.42
N ASP A 139 7.62 11.60 -9.79
CA ASP A 139 8.17 11.93 -11.12
C ASP A 139 7.49 11.12 -12.24
N SER A 140 7.16 9.86 -11.96
CA SER A 140 6.47 9.00 -12.93
C SER A 140 5.03 9.44 -13.19
N ILE A 141 4.35 10.01 -12.19
CA ILE A 141 2.99 10.55 -12.36
C ILE A 141 2.98 11.71 -13.33
N GLY A 142 3.90 12.67 -13.15
CA GLY A 142 3.97 13.85 -14.02
C GLY A 142 4.18 13.52 -15.49
N ARG A 143 4.83 12.40 -15.78
CA ARG A 143 5.10 11.94 -17.16
C ARG A 143 4.00 11.05 -17.76
N ASN A 144 3.19 10.41 -16.94
CA ASN A 144 2.29 9.34 -17.37
C ASN A 144 0.89 9.45 -16.77
N ILE A 145 0.47 10.66 -16.43
CA ILE A 145 -0.81 10.88 -15.75
C ILE A 145 -2.00 10.30 -16.54
N ASP A 146 -1.97 10.41 -17.86
CA ASP A 146 -3.05 9.92 -18.73
C ASP A 146 -3.21 8.40 -18.63
N ARG A 147 -2.11 7.67 -18.51
CA ARG A 147 -2.15 6.20 -18.36
C ARG A 147 -2.65 5.77 -16.97
N LEU A 148 -2.40 6.58 -15.97
CA LEU A 148 -2.84 6.31 -14.59
C LEU A 148 -4.31 6.66 -14.37
N THR A 149 -4.87 7.61 -15.12
CA THR A 149 -6.26 8.07 -14.98
C THR A 149 -7.25 7.26 -15.82
N HIS A 150 -6.80 6.58 -16.88
CA HIS A 150 -7.63 5.78 -17.78
C HIS A 150 -7.51 4.26 -17.57
N GLY A 151 -6.81 3.84 -16.53
CA GLY A 151 -6.61 2.43 -16.17
C GLY A 151 -7.72 1.81 -15.34
#